data_fae8575a8dd8500d733ca0f28eae143d
#
_entry.id   fae8575a8dd8500d733ca0f28eae143d
#
_cell.length_a   1.000
_cell.length_b   1.000
_cell.length_c   1.000
_cell.angle_alpha   90.00
_cell.angle_beta   90.00
_cell.angle_gamma   90.00
#
_symmetry.space_group_name_H-M   'P 1'
#
loop_
_entity.id
_entity.type
_entity.pdbx_description
1 polymer ?
#
loop_
_entity_poly.entity_id
_entity_poly.type
_entity_poly.pdbx_seq_one_letter_code
_entity_poly.pdbx_strand_id
1 'polypeptide(L)'
;MKKIPVSDQHKDMTKSTRASNARSPGAPAPAGEPELSEAEDSLAGLQADLDRFRDLALRSQADFENYKKRSAREKEEAIKYANSSLLQRLVAIIDNFELGLAAAKEQSEESPIYSGMVLVQKQLSDLLAENGLQPIEAEGQPFDPNLHEAIAREPSDQVPEGIVLRQTRRGYRYKDRLLRPAKVIVSSGPANK
;
A
#
# COMPACT_ATOMS: atom_id res chain seq x y z
N MET A 1 -8.51 9.82 -24.89
CA MET A 1 -9.94 10.11 -25.12
C MET A 1 -10.44 9.23 -26.24
N LYS A 2 -11.15 8.16 -25.92
CA LYS A 2 -11.84 7.30 -26.90
C LYS A 2 -13.33 7.42 -26.63
N LYS A 3 -14.03 7.94 -27.61
CA LYS A 3 -15.49 8.08 -27.62
C LYS A 3 -16.10 6.74 -27.97
N ILE A 4 -17.07 6.31 -27.18
CA ILE A 4 -17.93 5.15 -27.42
C ILE A 4 -19.17 5.65 -28.18
N PRO A 5 -19.55 5.06 -29.31
CA PRO A 5 -20.75 5.46 -30.04
C PRO A 5 -21.99 4.81 -29.43
N VAL A 6 -23.00 5.62 -29.21
CA VAL A 6 -24.38 5.21 -28.93
C VAL A 6 -25.05 4.86 -30.28
N SER A 7 -25.53 3.65 -30.44
CA SER A 7 -26.34 3.26 -31.58
C SER A 7 -27.83 3.33 -31.27
N ASP A 8 -28.49 4.32 -31.83
CA ASP A 8 -29.93 4.39 -32.02
C ASP A 8 -30.39 3.27 -32.96
N GLN A 9 -31.36 2.49 -32.55
CA GLN A 9 -32.19 1.73 -33.46
C GLN A 9 -33.67 1.93 -33.15
N HIS A 10 -34.20 2.99 -33.76
CA HIS A 10 -35.60 3.13 -34.03
C HIS A 10 -35.88 2.52 -35.41
N LYS A 11 -36.76 1.58 -35.50
CA LYS A 11 -37.38 1.27 -36.80
C LYS A 11 -38.81 0.79 -36.65
N ASP A 12 -39.68 1.66 -37.07
CA ASP A 12 -41.02 1.49 -37.61
C ASP A 12 -41.36 0.12 -38.14
N MET A 13 -42.55 -0.34 -37.85
CA MET A 13 -43.39 -0.98 -38.85
C MET A 13 -44.87 -0.75 -38.55
N THR A 14 -45.45 0.14 -39.34
CA THR A 14 -46.87 0.29 -39.58
C THR A 14 -47.31 -0.59 -40.75
N LYS A 15 -48.61 -0.98 -40.71
CA LYS A 15 -49.53 -1.41 -41.80
C LYS A 15 -49.62 -2.91 -42.04
N SER A 16 -50.82 -3.46 -41.85
CA SER A 16 -51.88 -3.51 -42.89
C SER A 16 -52.98 -4.51 -42.57
N THR A 17 -54.15 -4.08 -42.62
CA THR A 17 -55.38 -4.42 -43.40
C THR A 17 -56.25 -5.56 -42.85
N ARG A 18 -57.41 -5.19 -42.33
CA ARG A 18 -58.80 -5.31 -42.80
C ARG A 18 -59.20 -6.65 -43.45
N ALA A 19 -60.06 -7.38 -42.76
CA ALA A 19 -61.26 -7.98 -43.39
C ALA A 19 -62.27 -8.40 -42.31
N SER A 20 -63.48 -7.98 -42.56
CA SER A 20 -64.75 -8.21 -41.91
C SER A 20 -65.11 -9.69 -41.85
N ASN A 21 -65.72 -10.14 -40.73
CA ASN A 21 -67.02 -10.83 -40.90
C ASN A 21 -67.82 -10.81 -39.57
N ALA A 22 -69.08 -10.51 -39.73
CA ALA A 22 -70.11 -10.42 -38.73
C ALA A 22 -70.60 -11.81 -38.31
N ARG A 23 -70.92 -11.99 -37.01
CA ARG A 23 -72.20 -12.61 -36.51
C ARG A 23 -72.32 -12.54 -34.98
N SER A 24 -73.49 -12.15 -34.58
CA SER A 24 -74.03 -11.91 -33.24
C SER A 24 -74.28 -13.17 -32.38
N PRO A 25 -74.99 -13.06 -31.23
CA PRO A 25 -74.40 -12.81 -29.90
C PRO A 25 -74.54 -14.05 -29.00
N GLY A 26 -73.56 -14.29 -28.20
CA GLY A 26 -73.59 -15.28 -27.15
C GLY A 26 -73.19 -14.63 -25.83
N ALA A 27 -73.92 -14.92 -24.79
CA ALA A 27 -73.94 -14.38 -23.46
C ALA A 27 -72.56 -14.05 -22.83
N PRO A 28 -72.45 -13.06 -21.93
CA PRO A 28 -71.19 -12.71 -21.27
C PRO A 28 -70.79 -13.80 -20.25
N ALA A 29 -69.68 -14.46 -20.52
CA ALA A 29 -68.96 -15.19 -19.50
C ALA A 29 -68.22 -14.19 -18.60
N PRO A 30 -68.03 -14.48 -17.33
CA PRO A 30 -67.34 -13.56 -16.41
C PRO A 30 -65.85 -13.50 -16.73
N ALA A 31 -65.49 -12.54 -17.59
CA ALA A 31 -64.07 -12.21 -17.86
C ALA A 31 -63.64 -11.18 -16.81
N GLY A 32 -63.00 -11.63 -15.77
CA GLY A 32 -62.53 -10.74 -14.73
C GLY A 32 -61.37 -11.25 -13.84
N GLU A 33 -61.15 -12.57 -13.83
CA GLU A 33 -60.16 -13.13 -12.90
C GLU A 33 -58.74 -13.33 -13.46
N PRO A 34 -58.46 -13.65 -14.77
CA PRO A 34 -57.11 -13.82 -15.21
C PRO A 34 -56.28 -12.53 -15.40
N GLU A 35 -56.95 -11.42 -15.80
CA GLU A 35 -56.27 -10.15 -16.04
C GLU A 35 -55.76 -9.48 -14.73
N LEU A 36 -56.48 -9.67 -13.62
CA LEU A 36 -56.07 -9.15 -12.30
C LEU A 36 -54.89 -9.93 -11.75
N SER A 37 -54.86 -11.26 -11.95
CA SER A 37 -53.73 -12.12 -11.54
C SER A 37 -52.43 -11.80 -12.29
N GLU A 38 -52.48 -11.60 -13.59
CA GLU A 38 -51.32 -11.22 -14.40
C GLU A 38 -50.82 -9.82 -14.05
N ALA A 39 -51.68 -8.90 -13.71
CA ALA A 39 -51.31 -7.56 -13.25
C ALA A 39 -50.66 -7.58 -11.85
N GLU A 40 -51.14 -8.41 -10.93
CA GLU A 40 -50.57 -8.59 -9.60
C GLU A 40 -49.19 -9.25 -9.66
N ASP A 41 -48.98 -10.27 -10.49
CA ASP A 41 -47.72 -10.91 -10.72
C ASP A 41 -46.68 -9.95 -11.36
N SER A 42 -47.14 -9.10 -12.29
CA SER A 42 -46.31 -8.05 -12.90
C SER A 42 -45.88 -6.98 -11.87
N LEU A 43 -46.78 -6.56 -10.99
CA LEU A 43 -46.49 -5.61 -9.91
C LEU A 43 -45.54 -6.21 -8.88
N ALA A 44 -45.72 -7.46 -8.50
CA ALA A 44 -44.81 -8.17 -7.61
C ALA A 44 -43.38 -8.30 -8.22
N GLY A 45 -43.30 -8.59 -9.52
CA GLY A 45 -42.04 -8.58 -10.26
C GLY A 45 -41.34 -7.22 -10.25
N LEU A 46 -42.08 -6.16 -10.54
CA LEU A 46 -41.56 -4.79 -10.51
C LEU A 46 -41.07 -4.36 -9.12
N GLN A 47 -41.79 -4.76 -8.07
CA GLN A 47 -41.38 -4.50 -6.69
C GLN A 47 -40.11 -5.22 -6.33
N ALA A 48 -39.97 -6.50 -6.71
CA ALA A 48 -38.78 -7.28 -6.49
C ALA A 48 -37.54 -6.69 -7.22
N ASP A 49 -37.73 -6.23 -8.46
CA ASP A 49 -36.68 -5.56 -9.21
C ASP A 49 -36.29 -4.22 -8.58
N LEU A 50 -37.26 -3.44 -8.10
CA LEU A 50 -37.02 -2.18 -7.41
C LEU A 50 -36.20 -2.39 -6.14
N ASP A 51 -36.56 -3.39 -5.33
CA ASP A 51 -35.81 -3.71 -4.12
C ASP A 51 -34.39 -4.20 -4.44
N ARG A 52 -34.24 -5.02 -5.46
CA ARG A 52 -32.92 -5.46 -5.97
C ARG A 52 -32.06 -4.28 -6.42
N PHE A 53 -32.62 -3.32 -7.17
CA PHE A 53 -31.88 -2.14 -7.59
C PHE A 53 -31.56 -1.20 -6.41
N ARG A 54 -32.43 -1.09 -5.42
CA ARG A 54 -32.12 -0.36 -4.18
C ARG A 54 -30.95 -0.97 -3.43
N ASP A 55 -30.98 -2.29 -3.23
CA ASP A 55 -29.89 -3.01 -2.56
C ASP A 55 -28.58 -2.86 -3.32
N LEU A 56 -28.62 -2.97 -4.64
CA LEU A 56 -27.44 -2.77 -5.49
C LEU A 56 -26.92 -1.33 -5.36
N ALA A 57 -27.78 -0.33 -5.36
CA ALA A 57 -27.39 1.07 -5.22
C ALA A 57 -26.78 1.35 -3.84
N LEU A 58 -27.38 0.83 -2.75
CA LEU A 58 -26.84 0.97 -1.40
C LEU A 58 -25.48 0.30 -1.26
N ARG A 59 -25.32 -0.90 -1.80
CA ARG A 59 -24.03 -1.61 -1.81
C ARG A 59 -22.99 -0.84 -2.60
N SER A 60 -23.35 -0.37 -3.80
CA SER A 60 -22.44 0.42 -4.64
C SER A 60 -22.00 1.72 -3.95
N GLN A 61 -22.91 2.38 -3.24
CA GLN A 61 -22.59 3.57 -2.46
C GLN A 61 -21.62 3.24 -1.32
N ALA A 62 -21.86 2.16 -0.59
CA ALA A 62 -20.98 1.73 0.50
C ALA A 62 -19.58 1.36 -0.03
N ASP A 63 -19.52 0.65 -1.15
CA ASP A 63 -18.26 0.30 -1.81
C ASP A 63 -17.49 1.54 -2.28
N PHE A 64 -18.19 2.53 -2.84
CA PHE A 64 -17.60 3.80 -3.25
C PHE A 64 -17.04 4.60 -2.07
N GLU A 65 -17.77 4.66 -0.94
CA GLU A 65 -17.27 5.33 0.27
C GLU A 65 -16.04 4.63 0.85
N ASN A 66 -16.04 3.30 0.88
CA ASN A 66 -14.90 2.51 1.31
C ASN A 66 -13.70 2.71 0.38
N TYR A 67 -13.92 2.69 -0.93
CA TYR A 67 -12.89 2.99 -1.92
C TYR A 67 -12.31 4.39 -1.73
N LYS A 68 -13.14 5.41 -1.53
CA LYS A 68 -12.72 6.79 -1.29
C LYS A 68 -11.84 6.92 -0.06
N LYS A 69 -12.24 6.28 1.06
CA LYS A 69 -11.46 6.28 2.31
C LYS A 69 -10.11 5.57 2.12
N ARG A 70 -10.12 4.41 1.44
CA ARG A 70 -8.90 3.66 1.16
C ARG A 70 -7.96 4.44 0.25
N SER A 71 -8.47 5.00 -0.85
CA SER A 71 -7.67 5.78 -1.81
C SER A 71 -7.04 7.03 -1.19
N ALA A 72 -7.75 7.68 -0.25
CA ALA A 72 -7.18 8.81 0.49
C ALA A 72 -5.98 8.38 1.35
N ARG A 73 -6.10 7.26 2.08
CA ARG A 73 -5.00 6.70 2.89
C ARG A 73 -3.81 6.27 2.02
N GLU A 74 -4.08 5.56 0.91
CA GLU A 74 -3.03 5.14 -0.04
C GLU A 74 -2.28 6.36 -0.62
N LYS A 75 -2.99 7.45 -0.93
CA LYS A 75 -2.38 8.69 -1.40
C LYS A 75 -1.50 9.34 -0.33
N GLU A 76 -1.98 9.42 0.91
CA GLU A 76 -1.20 9.96 2.03
C GLU A 76 0.07 9.13 2.27
N GLU A 77 -0.05 7.80 2.26
CA GLU A 77 1.10 6.90 2.38
C GLU A 77 2.08 7.04 1.21
N ALA A 78 1.59 7.14 -0.03
CA ALA A 78 2.42 7.33 -1.19
C ALA A 78 3.23 8.63 -1.10
N ILE A 79 2.62 9.74 -0.66
CA ILE A 79 3.30 11.01 -0.42
C ILE A 79 4.30 10.88 0.74
N LYS A 80 3.89 10.23 1.85
CA LYS A 80 4.71 10.05 3.04
C LYS A 80 6.01 9.32 2.73
N TYR A 81 5.98 8.32 1.84
CA TYR A 81 7.13 7.47 1.51
C TYR A 81 7.69 7.66 0.10
N ALA A 82 7.31 8.74 -0.59
CA ALA A 82 7.75 9.03 -1.96
C ALA A 82 9.29 8.97 -2.12
N ASN A 83 10.03 9.45 -1.11
CA ASN A 83 11.48 9.52 -1.15
C ASN A 83 12.19 8.24 -0.67
N SER A 84 11.48 7.19 -0.28
CA SER A 84 12.09 6.00 0.32
C SER A 84 13.08 5.31 -0.63
N SER A 85 12.75 5.19 -1.92
CA SER A 85 13.64 4.61 -2.93
C SER A 85 14.92 5.43 -3.16
N LEU A 86 14.80 6.76 -3.16
CA LEU A 86 15.96 7.66 -3.26
C LEU A 86 16.86 7.52 -2.03
N LEU A 87 16.27 7.56 -0.83
CA LEU A 87 16.99 7.43 0.43
C LEU A 87 17.70 6.08 0.53
N GLN A 88 17.09 4.99 0.06
CA GLN A 88 17.71 3.67 0.06
C GLN A 88 18.99 3.63 -0.79
N ARG A 89 19.00 4.30 -1.94
CA ARG A 89 20.18 4.43 -2.78
C ARG A 89 21.24 5.34 -2.15
N LEU A 90 20.82 6.44 -1.55
CA LEU A 90 21.70 7.39 -0.89
C LEU A 90 22.43 6.76 0.30
N VAL A 91 21.74 5.95 1.09
CA VAL A 91 22.34 5.21 2.22
C VAL A 91 23.49 4.31 1.76
N ALA A 92 23.42 3.71 0.56
CA ALA A 92 24.53 2.91 0.02
C ALA A 92 25.76 3.78 -0.33
N ILE A 93 25.53 5.02 -0.76
CA ILE A 93 26.62 5.98 -1.02
C ILE A 93 27.27 6.41 0.30
N ILE A 94 26.46 6.63 1.33
CA ILE A 94 26.92 7.00 2.68
C ILE A 94 27.81 5.89 3.26
N ASP A 95 27.44 4.61 3.11
CA ASP A 95 28.26 3.50 3.56
C ASP A 95 29.67 3.55 2.94
N ASN A 96 29.74 3.80 1.62
CA ASN A 96 31.03 3.91 0.92
C ASN A 96 31.82 5.15 1.36
N PHE A 97 31.13 6.25 1.64
CA PHE A 97 31.74 7.45 2.16
C PHE A 97 32.33 7.23 3.56
N GLU A 98 31.61 6.52 4.45
CA GLU A 98 32.09 6.15 5.78
C GLU A 98 33.31 5.23 5.71
N LEU A 99 33.32 4.27 4.78
CA LEU A 99 34.51 3.42 4.54
C LEU A 99 35.71 4.25 4.08
N GLY A 100 35.51 5.20 3.17
CA GLY A 100 36.58 6.10 2.71
C GLY A 100 37.10 6.98 3.84
N LEU A 101 36.19 7.45 4.74
CA LEU A 101 36.56 8.24 5.91
C LEU A 101 37.36 7.42 6.92
N ALA A 102 36.98 6.16 7.17
CA ALA A 102 37.72 5.26 8.03
C ALA A 102 39.16 5.02 7.50
N ALA A 103 39.28 4.77 6.20
CA ALA A 103 40.62 4.61 5.57
C ALA A 103 41.45 5.90 5.62
N ALA A 104 40.82 7.07 5.43
CA ALA A 104 41.51 8.36 5.56
C ALA A 104 42.00 8.64 6.99
N LYS A 105 41.23 8.23 7.99
CA LYS A 105 41.61 8.32 9.39
C LYS A 105 42.86 7.53 9.73
N GLU A 106 42.97 6.31 9.20
CA GLU A 106 44.16 5.46 9.39
C GLU A 106 45.43 6.08 8.80
N GLN A 107 45.32 6.87 7.72
CA GLN A 107 46.46 7.53 7.10
C GLN A 107 46.88 8.80 7.86
N SER A 108 45.97 9.67 8.23
CA SER A 108 46.21 10.91 8.99
C SER A 108 44.95 11.50 9.53
N GLU A 109 44.70 11.37 10.82
CA GLU A 109 43.58 11.98 11.50
C GLU A 109 43.69 13.51 11.58
N GLU A 110 44.91 14.06 11.55
CA GLU A 110 45.17 15.51 11.62
C GLU A 110 45.06 16.21 10.25
N SER A 111 44.79 15.48 9.18
CA SER A 111 44.71 16.04 7.83
C SER A 111 43.54 17.02 7.73
N PRO A 112 43.73 18.26 7.22
CA PRO A 112 42.63 19.20 6.93
C PRO A 112 41.58 18.62 6.00
N ILE A 113 41.96 17.72 5.10
CA ILE A 113 41.04 17.02 4.19
C ILE A 113 40.14 16.08 5.01
N TYR A 114 40.71 15.29 5.93
CA TYR A 114 39.91 14.42 6.82
C TYR A 114 38.92 15.23 7.62
N SER A 115 39.34 16.32 8.27
CA SER A 115 38.48 17.20 9.05
C SER A 115 37.36 17.80 8.21
N GLY A 116 37.64 18.20 6.97
CA GLY A 116 36.63 18.71 6.02
C GLY A 116 35.61 17.63 5.64
N MET A 117 36.06 16.39 5.40
CA MET A 117 35.17 15.28 5.07
C MET A 117 34.28 14.87 6.24
N VAL A 118 34.78 14.91 7.48
CA VAL A 118 33.97 14.68 8.70
C VAL A 118 32.86 15.71 8.82
N LEU A 119 33.15 16.98 8.51
CA LEU A 119 32.14 18.03 8.52
C LEU A 119 31.05 17.79 7.49
N VAL A 120 31.43 17.36 6.27
CA VAL A 120 30.47 17.01 5.21
C VAL A 120 29.60 15.82 5.63
N GLN A 121 30.19 14.79 6.26
CA GLN A 121 29.44 13.64 6.80
C GLN A 121 28.41 14.10 7.82
N LYS A 122 28.80 15.00 8.73
CA LYS A 122 27.88 15.53 9.73
C LYS A 122 26.72 16.27 9.09
N GLN A 123 27.00 17.20 8.15
CA GLN A 123 25.96 17.95 7.45
C GLN A 123 24.99 17.02 6.69
N LEU A 124 25.52 15.96 6.07
CA LEU A 124 24.70 14.96 5.39
C LEU A 124 23.82 14.19 6.38
N SER A 125 24.36 13.80 7.52
CA SER A 125 23.61 13.11 8.56
C SER A 125 22.48 13.98 9.13
N ASP A 126 22.78 15.27 9.39
CA ASP A 126 21.80 16.25 9.86
C ASP A 126 20.66 16.43 8.83
N LEU A 127 21.01 16.62 7.56
CA LEU A 127 20.04 16.72 6.45
C LEU A 127 19.14 15.50 6.36
N LEU A 128 19.69 14.30 6.52
CA LEU A 128 18.92 13.05 6.45
C LEU A 128 17.99 12.92 7.65
N ALA A 129 18.44 13.31 8.84
CA ALA A 129 17.63 13.32 10.06
C ALA A 129 16.44 14.29 9.94
N GLU A 130 16.66 15.49 9.41
CA GLU A 130 15.60 16.46 9.11
C GLU A 130 14.56 15.92 8.12
N ASN A 131 14.99 15.08 7.18
CA ASN A 131 14.08 14.42 6.23
C ASN A 131 13.43 13.14 6.79
N GLY A 132 13.65 12.84 8.08
CA GLY A 132 13.01 11.71 8.78
C GLY A 132 13.72 10.37 8.61
N LEU A 133 14.98 10.37 8.15
CA LEU A 133 15.85 9.19 8.14
C LEU A 133 16.67 9.15 9.44
N GLN A 134 16.49 8.12 10.25
CA GLN A 134 17.18 7.94 11.51
C GLN A 134 18.07 6.70 11.50
N PRO A 135 19.33 6.79 11.95
CA PRO A 135 20.17 5.62 12.12
C PRO A 135 19.65 4.73 13.26
N ILE A 136 19.90 3.45 13.14
CA ILE A 136 19.61 2.45 14.18
C ILE A 136 20.91 2.22 14.95
N GLU A 137 20.94 2.62 16.21
CA GLU A 137 22.05 2.36 17.11
C GLU A 137 21.86 0.96 17.71
N ALA A 138 22.63 0.01 17.22
CA ALA A 138 22.48 -1.40 17.59
C ALA A 138 23.52 -1.87 18.60
N GLU A 139 24.69 -1.23 18.69
CA GLU A 139 25.79 -1.67 19.57
C GLU A 139 25.41 -1.62 21.04
N GLY A 140 25.66 -2.70 21.76
CA GLY A 140 25.34 -2.83 23.17
C GLY A 140 23.84 -3.04 23.45
N GLN A 141 22.98 -3.09 22.42
CA GLN A 141 21.56 -3.33 22.57
C GLN A 141 21.21 -4.81 22.41
N PRO A 142 20.10 -5.28 22.99
CA PRO A 142 19.56 -6.59 22.68
C PRO A 142 19.29 -6.77 21.17
N PHE A 143 19.57 -7.96 20.67
CA PHE A 143 19.27 -8.26 19.28
C PHE A 143 17.75 -8.29 19.04
N ASP A 144 17.28 -7.44 18.12
CA ASP A 144 15.89 -7.40 17.67
C ASP A 144 15.80 -7.81 16.19
N PRO A 145 15.16 -8.94 15.87
CA PRO A 145 15.01 -9.41 14.47
C PRO A 145 14.26 -8.43 13.55
N ASN A 146 13.45 -7.52 14.11
CA ASN A 146 12.73 -6.51 13.32
C ASN A 146 13.62 -5.35 12.86
N LEU A 147 14.74 -5.11 13.55
CA LEU A 147 15.65 -3.97 13.31
C LEU A 147 17.04 -4.42 12.87
N HIS A 148 17.45 -5.62 13.23
CA HIS A 148 18.82 -6.12 13.11
C HIS A 148 18.88 -7.37 12.24
N GLU A 149 19.94 -7.47 11.44
CA GLU A 149 20.33 -8.65 10.67
C GLU A 149 21.63 -9.20 11.26
N ALA A 150 21.57 -10.31 11.98
CA ALA A 150 22.76 -10.96 12.52
C ALA A 150 23.52 -11.68 11.40
N ILE A 151 24.76 -11.25 11.14
CA ILE A 151 25.65 -11.85 10.13
C ILE A 151 26.61 -12.88 10.71
N ALA A 152 26.93 -12.76 12.01
CA ALA A 152 27.77 -13.69 12.74
C ALA A 152 27.43 -13.68 14.23
N ARG A 153 27.88 -14.74 14.93
CA ARG A 153 27.94 -14.81 16.39
C ARG A 153 29.37 -14.98 16.81
N GLU A 154 29.82 -14.20 17.76
CA GLU A 154 31.17 -14.26 18.30
C GLU A 154 31.13 -14.44 19.83
N PRO A 155 32.02 -15.26 20.42
CA PRO A 155 32.10 -15.37 21.87
C PRO A 155 32.62 -14.08 22.49
N SER A 156 32.11 -13.72 23.65
CA SER A 156 32.56 -12.55 24.43
C SER A 156 32.41 -12.83 25.91
N ASP A 157 33.48 -12.62 26.64
CA ASP A 157 33.48 -12.72 28.10
C ASP A 157 32.91 -11.48 28.80
N GLN A 158 32.80 -10.36 28.04
CA GLN A 158 32.38 -9.07 28.58
C GLN A 158 30.90 -8.74 28.29
N VAL A 159 30.33 -9.34 27.23
CA VAL A 159 28.99 -9.05 26.75
C VAL A 159 28.12 -10.29 26.84
N PRO A 160 26.96 -10.23 27.51
CA PRO A 160 26.04 -11.36 27.62
C PRO A 160 25.58 -11.89 26.28
N GLU A 161 25.15 -13.14 26.25
CA GLU A 161 24.55 -13.76 25.07
C GLU A 161 23.31 -12.98 24.59
N GLY A 162 23.16 -12.82 23.29
CA GLY A 162 22.02 -12.14 22.67
C GLY A 162 22.15 -10.63 22.56
N ILE A 163 23.25 -10.05 23.06
CA ILE A 163 23.56 -8.62 22.91
C ILE A 163 24.42 -8.39 21.66
N VAL A 164 24.19 -7.29 20.98
CA VAL A 164 24.99 -6.89 19.81
C VAL A 164 26.38 -6.43 20.26
N LEU A 165 27.41 -7.11 19.77
CA LEU A 165 28.82 -6.79 20.03
C LEU A 165 29.28 -5.58 19.23
N ARG A 166 28.99 -5.60 17.94
CA ARG A 166 29.36 -4.52 17.03
C ARG A 166 28.41 -4.44 15.83
N GLN A 167 28.30 -3.26 15.29
CA GLN A 167 27.53 -2.97 14.10
C GLN A 167 28.48 -2.87 12.90
N THR A 168 28.38 -3.79 11.95
CA THR A 168 29.24 -3.81 10.75
C THR A 168 28.71 -2.93 9.64
N ARG A 169 27.39 -2.66 9.64
CA ARG A 169 26.74 -1.78 8.70
C ARG A 169 25.54 -1.11 9.36
N ARG A 170 25.45 0.20 9.24
CA ARG A 170 24.35 0.97 9.87
C ARG A 170 23.01 0.59 9.29
N GLY A 171 22.03 0.37 10.17
CA GLY A 171 20.63 0.31 9.84
C GLY A 171 20.02 1.69 9.80
N TYR A 172 18.90 1.82 9.07
CA TYR A 172 18.17 3.08 8.98
C TYR A 172 16.67 2.86 9.02
N ARG A 173 15.99 3.74 9.74
CA ARG A 173 14.54 3.84 9.76
C ARG A 173 14.11 5.14 9.09
N TYR A 174 13.15 5.06 8.18
CA TYR A 174 12.57 6.22 7.52
C TYR A 174 11.17 6.47 8.08
N LYS A 175 11.04 7.53 8.86
CA LYS A 175 9.82 7.83 9.64
C LYS A 175 9.47 6.63 10.54
N ASP A 176 8.36 5.96 10.29
CA ASP A 176 7.84 4.81 11.06
C ASP A 176 8.12 3.45 10.41
N ARG A 177 8.80 3.41 9.24
CA ARG A 177 9.15 2.16 8.55
C ARG A 177 10.65 1.88 8.60
N LEU A 178 10.99 0.60 8.72
CA LEU A 178 12.35 0.15 8.52
C LEU A 178 12.72 0.34 7.04
N LEU A 179 13.79 1.10 6.76
CA LEU A 179 14.35 1.26 5.42
C LEU A 179 15.38 0.16 5.13
N ARG A 180 16.24 -0.12 6.10
CA ARG A 180 17.29 -1.14 6.03
C ARG A 180 17.68 -1.61 7.43
N PRO A 181 17.75 -2.93 7.70
CA PRO A 181 18.22 -3.44 8.99
C PRO A 181 19.68 -3.11 9.22
N ALA A 182 20.08 -2.99 10.48
CA ALA A 182 21.46 -2.91 10.88
C ALA A 182 22.12 -4.30 10.78
N LYS A 183 23.25 -4.41 10.11
CA LYS A 183 24.03 -5.66 10.11
C LYS A 183 24.90 -5.70 11.35
N VAL A 184 24.72 -6.75 12.14
CA VAL A 184 25.31 -6.84 13.46
C VAL A 184 26.00 -8.19 13.69
N ILE A 185 26.95 -8.18 14.60
CA ILE A 185 27.55 -9.38 15.19
C ILE A 185 27.02 -9.47 16.63
N VAL A 186 26.49 -10.63 16.98
CA VAL A 186 25.82 -10.87 18.26
C VAL A 186 26.71 -11.73 19.17
N SER A 187 26.72 -11.41 20.45
CA SER A 187 27.42 -12.23 21.44
C SER A 187 26.78 -13.62 21.57
N SER A 188 27.60 -14.65 21.56
CA SER A 188 27.20 -16.02 21.95
C SER A 188 27.47 -16.32 23.43
N GLY A 189 27.83 -15.30 24.22
CA GLY A 189 28.30 -15.47 25.59
C GLY A 189 29.76 -15.92 25.68
N PRO A 190 30.26 -16.30 26.88
CA PRO A 190 31.64 -16.70 27.06
C PRO A 190 31.97 -17.95 26.28
N ALA A 191 33.19 -18.01 25.74
CA ALA A 191 33.67 -19.18 25.03
C ALA A 191 33.68 -20.37 25.98
N ASN A 192 32.86 -21.38 25.70
CA ASN A 192 32.95 -22.65 26.41
C ASN A 192 34.34 -23.25 26.17
N LYS A 193 35.16 -23.32 27.23
CA LYS A 193 36.41 -24.05 27.24
C LYS A 193 36.18 -25.54 27.18
#